data_054c3a903cbd32dae104f3ea101c9557
#
_entry.id   054c3a903cbd32dae104f3ea101c9557
#
_cell.length_a   1.000
_cell.length_b   1.000
_cell.length_c   1.000
_cell.angle_alpha   90.00
_cell.angle_beta   90.00
_cell.angle_gamma   90.00
#
_symmetry.space_group_name_H-M   'P 1'
#
loop_
_entity.id
_entity.type
_entity.pdbx_description
1 polymer ?
#
loop_
_entity_poly.entity_id
_entity_poly.type
_entity_poly.pdbx_seq_one_letter_code
_entity_poly.pdbx_strand_id
1 'polypeptide(L)'
;MDKKLINRIFAILAFVVSFITYALTVQPSVPFWDCGEFSGATVWQQVPHPPGAPLFLMVAKLFHLFLPFGDPGWKINMTSVFADAFIILLVYLITYRIIENLMGKKVETTYEAISVYGSSLVAALAFNFSDTFWFNGVESEVYASSNLFVALIIYLMMRWNEEADNPGHEKYLLLIAYLIGLSTGVHLLSILTIFSLVYLVYFRKYQIKPVSF
;
A
#
# COMPACT_ATOMS: atom_id res chain seq x y z
N MET A 1 7.61 -20.56 20.38
CA MET A 1 8.17 -19.65 19.33
C MET A 1 7.81 -18.23 19.70
N ASP A 2 8.72 -17.28 19.56
CA ASP A 2 8.42 -15.87 19.87
C ASP A 2 7.32 -15.33 18.93
N LYS A 3 6.29 -14.75 19.50
CA LYS A 3 5.12 -14.17 18.77
C LYS A 3 5.56 -13.07 17.79
N LYS A 4 6.54 -12.28 18.17
CA LYS A 4 7.10 -11.25 17.29
C LYS A 4 7.79 -11.86 16.06
N LEU A 5 8.44 -13.02 16.26
CA LEU A 5 9.06 -13.75 15.16
C LEU A 5 8.00 -14.33 14.22
N ILE A 6 6.92 -14.91 14.76
CA ILE A 6 5.79 -15.42 13.94
C ILE A 6 5.21 -14.29 13.08
N ASN A 7 4.93 -13.12 13.68
CA ASN A 7 4.40 -11.96 12.95
C ASN A 7 5.34 -11.52 11.83
N ARG A 8 6.65 -11.44 12.10
CA ARG A 8 7.64 -11.06 11.08
C ARG A 8 7.72 -12.07 9.93
N ILE A 9 7.67 -13.36 10.24
CA ILE A 9 7.67 -14.42 9.22
C ILE A 9 6.46 -14.27 8.31
N PHE A 10 5.25 -14.12 8.86
CA PHE A 10 4.04 -13.95 8.05
C PHE A 10 4.03 -12.64 7.26
N ALA A 11 4.55 -11.55 7.83
CA ALA A 11 4.71 -10.29 7.10
C ALA A 11 5.65 -10.42 5.89
N ILE A 12 6.82 -11.06 6.10
CA ILE A 12 7.78 -11.34 5.03
C ILE A 12 7.15 -12.28 3.99
N LEU A 13 6.42 -13.31 4.44
CA LEU A 13 5.77 -14.25 3.53
C LEU A 13 4.71 -13.56 2.67
N ALA A 14 3.91 -12.66 3.23
CA ALA A 14 2.93 -11.86 2.48
C ALA A 14 3.62 -11.08 1.36
N PHE A 15 4.72 -10.37 1.67
CA PHE A 15 5.51 -9.62 0.68
C PHE A 15 6.13 -10.54 -0.38
N VAL A 16 6.82 -11.61 0.04
CA VAL A 16 7.58 -12.48 -0.86
C VAL A 16 6.67 -13.23 -1.81
N VAL A 17 5.54 -13.79 -1.33
CA VAL A 17 4.58 -14.48 -2.18
C VAL A 17 4.00 -13.52 -3.22
N SER A 18 3.59 -12.32 -2.81
CA SER A 18 3.10 -11.29 -3.72
C SER A 18 4.16 -10.90 -4.75
N PHE A 19 5.36 -10.56 -4.29
CA PHE A 19 6.45 -10.15 -5.18
C PHE A 19 6.80 -11.22 -6.21
N ILE A 20 6.94 -12.49 -5.79
CA ILE A 20 7.25 -13.59 -6.71
C ILE A 20 6.11 -13.79 -7.71
N THR A 21 4.86 -13.79 -7.25
CA THR A 21 3.69 -13.95 -8.11
C THR A 21 3.67 -12.90 -9.22
N TYR A 22 3.79 -11.63 -8.87
CA TYR A 22 3.75 -10.55 -9.84
C TYR A 22 5.01 -10.48 -10.71
N ALA A 23 6.20 -10.73 -10.15
CA ALA A 23 7.44 -10.77 -10.93
C ALA A 23 7.46 -11.88 -11.98
N LEU A 24 6.80 -13.02 -11.72
CA LEU A 24 6.68 -14.13 -12.67
C LEU A 24 5.59 -13.89 -13.74
N THR A 25 4.65 -12.99 -13.48
CA THR A 25 3.50 -12.70 -14.36
C THR A 25 3.51 -11.30 -14.94
N VAL A 26 4.53 -10.48 -14.60
CA VAL A 26 4.69 -9.12 -15.11
C VAL A 26 4.72 -9.10 -16.63
N GLN A 27 4.08 -8.11 -17.24
CA GLN A 27 4.08 -7.94 -18.69
C GLN A 27 5.51 -7.79 -19.22
N PRO A 28 5.90 -8.60 -20.24
CA PRO A 28 7.29 -8.69 -20.69
C PRO A 28 7.78 -7.44 -21.44
N SER A 29 6.87 -6.60 -21.88
CA SER A 29 7.14 -5.35 -22.60
C SER A 29 6.05 -4.33 -22.26
N VAL A 30 5.81 -3.35 -23.12
CA VAL A 30 4.80 -2.32 -22.96
C VAL A 30 3.39 -2.91 -23.08
N PRO A 31 2.56 -2.82 -22.04
CA PRO A 31 1.17 -3.26 -22.08
C PRO A 31 0.27 -2.33 -22.92
N PHE A 32 -1.04 -2.63 -22.95
CA PHE A 32 -2.05 -1.78 -23.58
C PHE A 32 -2.41 -0.54 -22.74
N TRP A 33 -3.30 0.27 -23.24
CA TRP A 33 -3.84 1.48 -22.62
C TRP A 33 -2.73 2.52 -22.37
N ASP A 34 -2.84 3.27 -21.29
CA ASP A 34 -1.95 4.39 -20.95
C ASP A 34 -0.53 3.94 -20.58
N CYS A 35 -0.31 2.62 -20.36
CA CYS A 35 1.01 2.06 -20.09
C CYS A 35 2.04 2.39 -21.18
N GLY A 36 1.60 2.47 -22.44
CA GLY A 36 2.45 2.88 -23.56
C GLY A 36 2.94 4.30 -23.42
N GLU A 37 2.04 5.22 -23.06
CA GLU A 37 2.35 6.62 -22.83
C GLU A 37 3.25 6.79 -21.59
N PHE A 38 2.91 6.17 -20.47
CA PHE A 38 3.73 6.23 -19.25
C PHE A 38 5.13 5.63 -19.46
N SER A 39 5.23 4.53 -20.20
CA SER A 39 6.52 3.93 -20.55
C SER A 39 7.36 4.87 -21.41
N GLY A 40 6.80 5.44 -22.47
CA GLY A 40 7.46 6.42 -23.34
C GLY A 40 7.86 7.67 -22.58
N ALA A 41 6.93 8.26 -21.80
CA ALA A 41 7.18 9.43 -20.97
C ALA A 41 8.28 9.17 -19.93
N THR A 42 8.33 7.99 -19.33
CA THR A 42 9.40 7.59 -18.39
C THR A 42 10.76 7.50 -19.07
N VAL A 43 10.85 6.83 -20.23
CA VAL A 43 12.12 6.63 -20.94
C VAL A 43 12.70 7.96 -21.40
N TRP A 44 11.87 8.81 -22.00
CA TRP A 44 12.29 10.07 -22.63
C TRP A 44 12.10 11.30 -21.74
N GLN A 45 11.63 11.13 -20.49
CA GLN A 45 11.32 12.22 -19.54
C GLN A 45 10.36 13.26 -20.14
N GLN A 46 9.30 12.78 -20.74
CA GLN A 46 8.22 13.58 -21.32
C GLN A 46 7.08 13.75 -20.32
N VAL A 47 6.11 14.60 -20.65
CA VAL A 47 4.90 14.81 -19.85
C VAL A 47 3.75 14.02 -20.49
N PRO A 48 3.16 13.03 -19.81
CA PRO A 48 1.98 12.32 -20.31
C PRO A 48 0.74 13.20 -20.17
N HIS A 49 -0.42 12.65 -20.56
CA HIS A 49 -1.71 13.33 -20.41
C HIS A 49 -1.94 13.85 -18.96
N PRO A 50 -2.76 14.92 -18.78
CA PRO A 50 -3.04 15.46 -17.45
C PRO A 50 -3.62 14.40 -16.48
N PRO A 51 -3.15 14.40 -15.21
CA PRO A 51 -2.35 15.40 -14.51
C PRO A 51 -0.81 15.21 -14.59
N GLY A 52 -0.29 14.33 -15.45
CA GLY A 52 1.15 14.25 -15.74
C GLY A 52 1.97 13.29 -14.88
N ALA A 53 1.47 12.80 -13.77
CA ALA A 53 2.08 11.81 -12.86
C ALA A 53 3.60 11.96 -12.61
N PRO A 54 4.14 13.14 -12.28
CA PRO A 54 5.60 13.39 -12.27
C PRO A 54 6.36 12.49 -11.29
N LEU A 55 5.82 12.22 -10.11
CA LEU A 55 6.48 11.36 -9.12
C LEU A 55 6.53 9.90 -9.60
N PHE A 56 5.44 9.41 -10.22
CA PHE A 56 5.43 8.08 -10.83
C PHE A 56 6.54 7.94 -11.87
N LEU A 57 6.64 8.90 -12.81
CA LEU A 57 7.65 8.88 -13.86
C LEU A 57 9.08 8.90 -13.29
N MET A 58 9.33 9.69 -12.26
CA MET A 58 10.64 9.73 -11.58
C MET A 58 11.00 8.39 -10.95
N VAL A 59 10.08 7.77 -10.23
CA VAL A 59 10.29 6.45 -9.60
C VAL A 59 10.47 5.37 -10.67
N ALA A 60 9.60 5.34 -11.68
CA ALA A 60 9.70 4.39 -12.79
C ALA A 60 11.01 4.55 -13.58
N LYS A 61 11.52 5.80 -13.70
CA LYS A 61 12.83 6.07 -14.30
C LYS A 61 13.97 5.43 -13.52
N LEU A 62 13.90 5.37 -12.19
CA LEU A 62 14.90 4.67 -11.38
C LEU A 62 14.91 3.17 -11.71
N PHE A 63 13.73 2.54 -11.83
CA PHE A 63 13.64 1.14 -12.27
C PHE A 63 14.24 0.94 -13.65
N HIS A 64 13.92 1.83 -14.60
CA HIS A 64 14.49 1.79 -15.95
C HIS A 64 16.03 1.88 -15.97
N LEU A 65 16.61 2.71 -15.10
CA LEU A 65 18.06 2.93 -15.05
C LEU A 65 18.80 1.82 -14.27
N PHE A 66 18.25 1.36 -13.14
CA PHE A 66 18.97 0.47 -12.23
C PHE A 66 18.75 -1.02 -12.50
N LEU A 67 17.67 -1.42 -13.16
CA LEU A 67 17.52 -2.81 -13.55
C LEU A 67 18.45 -3.14 -14.72
N PRO A 68 19.38 -4.13 -14.55
CA PRO A 68 20.46 -4.34 -15.51
C PRO A 68 20.05 -5.11 -16.78
N PHE A 69 18.84 -5.72 -16.78
CA PHE A 69 18.33 -6.55 -17.87
C PHE A 69 16.85 -6.27 -18.12
N GLY A 70 16.34 -6.77 -19.22
CA GLY A 70 14.93 -6.66 -19.57
C GLY A 70 14.63 -5.53 -20.56
N ASP A 71 13.48 -5.63 -21.21
CA ASP A 71 12.90 -4.59 -22.07
C ASP A 71 12.58 -3.33 -21.25
N PRO A 72 12.67 -2.12 -21.81
CA PRO A 72 12.29 -0.89 -21.11
C PRO A 72 10.90 -0.93 -20.48
N GLY A 73 9.90 -1.47 -21.20
CA GLY A 73 8.54 -1.64 -20.66
C GLY A 73 8.50 -2.58 -19.47
N TRP A 74 9.16 -3.74 -19.56
CA TRP A 74 9.29 -4.68 -18.43
C TRP A 74 9.89 -4.02 -17.19
N LYS A 75 10.97 -3.23 -17.36
CA LYS A 75 11.62 -2.52 -16.25
C LYS A 75 10.67 -1.54 -15.56
N ILE A 76 9.85 -0.84 -16.35
CA ILE A 76 8.88 0.13 -15.83
C ILE A 76 7.71 -0.59 -15.16
N ASN A 77 7.24 -1.72 -15.72
CA ASN A 77 6.21 -2.57 -15.10
C ASN A 77 6.63 -3.06 -13.70
N MET A 78 7.92 -3.31 -13.47
CA MET A 78 8.44 -3.72 -12.16
C MET A 78 8.16 -2.68 -11.06
N THR A 79 7.89 -1.42 -11.40
CA THR A 79 7.45 -0.40 -10.43
C THR A 79 6.14 -0.81 -9.75
N SER A 80 5.18 -1.30 -10.53
CA SER A 80 3.89 -1.79 -10.03
C SER A 80 4.05 -3.08 -9.24
N VAL A 81 4.89 -4.01 -9.70
CA VAL A 81 5.22 -5.25 -8.96
C VAL A 81 5.70 -4.95 -7.54
N PHE A 82 6.64 -4.02 -7.40
CA PHE A 82 7.13 -3.62 -6.08
C PHE A 82 6.07 -2.90 -5.26
N ALA A 83 5.32 -1.97 -5.87
CA ALA A 83 4.25 -1.24 -5.19
C ALA A 83 3.22 -2.21 -4.60
N ASP A 84 2.73 -3.16 -5.39
CA ASP A 84 1.70 -4.10 -4.97
C ASP A 84 2.21 -5.11 -3.94
N ALA A 85 3.46 -5.58 -4.05
CA ALA A 85 4.05 -6.41 -3.01
C ALA A 85 4.11 -5.69 -1.64
N PHE A 86 4.43 -4.39 -1.63
CA PHE A 86 4.37 -3.58 -0.41
C PHE A 86 2.93 -3.33 0.07
N ILE A 87 1.96 -3.20 -0.83
CA ILE A 87 0.54 -3.10 -0.46
C ILE A 87 0.10 -4.36 0.26
N ILE A 88 0.44 -5.55 -0.23
CA ILE A 88 0.08 -6.81 0.42
C ILE A 88 0.70 -6.95 1.81
N LEU A 89 1.95 -6.52 1.97
CA LEU A 89 2.56 -6.40 3.29
C LEU A 89 1.75 -5.46 4.20
N LEU A 90 1.35 -4.29 3.71
CA LEU A 90 0.55 -3.33 4.48
C LEU A 90 -0.85 -3.86 4.79
N VAL A 91 -1.52 -4.52 3.84
CA VAL A 91 -2.81 -5.17 4.07
C VAL A 91 -2.71 -6.22 5.19
N TYR A 92 -1.67 -7.03 5.20
CA TYR A 92 -1.38 -7.94 6.30
C TYR A 92 -1.22 -7.20 7.64
N LEU A 93 -0.39 -6.14 7.65
CA LEU A 93 -0.12 -5.34 8.86
C LEU A 93 -1.37 -4.62 9.38
N ILE A 94 -2.23 -4.15 8.49
CA ILE A 94 -3.52 -3.50 8.81
C ILE A 94 -4.48 -4.54 9.37
N THR A 95 -4.61 -5.69 8.71
CA THR A 95 -5.59 -6.73 9.09
C THR A 95 -5.35 -7.27 10.49
N TYR A 96 -4.10 -7.65 10.84
CA TYR A 96 -3.87 -8.17 12.19
C TYR A 96 -4.12 -7.11 13.28
N ARG A 97 -3.85 -5.83 13.01
CA ARG A 97 -4.15 -4.73 13.95
C ARG A 97 -5.65 -4.53 14.13
N ILE A 98 -6.42 -4.64 13.05
CA ILE A 98 -7.89 -4.63 13.14
C ILE A 98 -8.37 -5.76 14.04
N ILE A 99 -7.85 -6.98 13.85
CA ILE A 99 -8.23 -8.13 14.66
C ILE A 99 -7.85 -7.92 16.14
N GLU A 100 -6.62 -7.47 16.45
CA GLU A 100 -6.22 -7.16 17.82
C GLU A 100 -7.13 -6.08 18.46
N ASN A 101 -7.48 -5.04 17.70
CA ASN A 101 -8.37 -3.97 18.18
C ASN A 101 -9.78 -4.51 18.47
N LEU A 102 -10.32 -5.38 17.60
CA LEU A 102 -11.62 -6.04 17.83
C LEU A 102 -11.60 -7.00 19.02
N MET A 103 -10.48 -7.69 19.26
CA MET A 103 -10.28 -8.53 20.43
C MET A 103 -10.14 -7.72 21.74
N GLY A 104 -9.86 -6.44 21.66
CA GLY A 104 -9.59 -5.58 22.81
C GLY A 104 -8.29 -5.92 23.57
N LYS A 105 -7.42 -6.76 22.99
CA LYS A 105 -6.15 -7.19 23.58
C LYS A 105 -5.11 -7.51 22.52
N LYS A 106 -3.85 -7.48 22.92
CA LYS A 106 -2.74 -7.96 22.09
C LYS A 106 -2.65 -9.49 22.13
N VAL A 107 -2.05 -10.06 21.09
CA VAL A 107 -1.76 -11.49 21.00
C VAL A 107 -0.83 -11.94 22.15
N GLU A 108 -1.27 -12.89 22.97
CA GLU A 108 -0.56 -13.33 24.16
C GLU A 108 0.01 -14.75 24.05
N THR A 109 -0.71 -15.64 23.38
CA THR A 109 -0.34 -17.06 23.25
C THR A 109 0.16 -17.38 21.83
N THR A 110 0.91 -18.48 21.68
CA THR A 110 1.34 -18.97 20.36
C THR A 110 0.15 -19.39 19.50
N TYR A 111 -0.90 -19.95 20.12
CA TYR A 111 -2.13 -20.31 19.41
C TYR A 111 -2.82 -19.07 18.84
N GLU A 112 -3.00 -18.02 19.65
CA GLU A 112 -3.54 -16.74 19.17
C GLU A 112 -2.67 -16.14 18.08
N ALA A 113 -1.34 -16.24 18.19
CA ALA A 113 -0.43 -15.73 17.17
C ALA A 113 -0.64 -16.43 15.83
N ILE A 114 -0.74 -17.75 15.82
CA ILE A 114 -1.01 -18.51 14.59
C ILE A 114 -2.39 -18.16 14.03
N SER A 115 -3.41 -18.07 14.90
CA SER A 115 -4.78 -17.76 14.46
C SER A 115 -4.88 -16.33 13.90
N VAL A 116 -4.41 -15.31 14.61
CA VAL A 116 -4.52 -13.91 14.20
C VAL A 116 -3.63 -13.59 13.01
N TYR A 117 -2.37 -13.97 13.08
CA TYR A 117 -1.42 -13.65 12.00
C TYR A 117 -1.66 -14.55 10.79
N GLY A 118 -2.05 -15.82 10.98
CA GLY A 118 -2.39 -16.72 9.89
C GLY A 118 -3.64 -16.26 9.13
N SER A 119 -4.72 -15.90 9.83
CA SER A 119 -5.93 -15.37 9.17
C SER A 119 -5.66 -14.04 8.46
N SER A 120 -4.79 -13.18 9.03
CA SER A 120 -4.37 -11.94 8.38
C SER A 120 -3.56 -12.19 7.10
N LEU A 121 -2.71 -13.22 7.09
CA LEU A 121 -1.99 -13.64 5.89
C LEU A 121 -2.97 -14.15 4.83
N VAL A 122 -3.95 -15.00 5.23
CA VAL A 122 -4.96 -15.49 4.28
C VAL A 122 -5.75 -14.34 3.67
N ALA A 123 -6.17 -13.35 4.48
CA ALA A 123 -6.88 -12.17 3.98
C ALA A 123 -6.02 -11.35 3.01
N ALA A 124 -4.74 -11.12 3.34
CA ALA A 124 -3.82 -10.39 2.47
C ALA A 124 -3.58 -11.14 1.15
N LEU A 125 -3.41 -12.46 1.19
CA LEU A 125 -3.23 -13.26 -0.02
C LEU A 125 -4.52 -13.38 -0.83
N ALA A 126 -5.69 -13.44 -0.20
CA ALA A 126 -6.96 -13.40 -0.92
C ALA A 126 -7.12 -12.09 -1.70
N PHE A 127 -6.69 -10.95 -1.13
CA PHE A 127 -6.64 -9.68 -1.83
C PHE A 127 -5.59 -9.68 -2.95
N ASN A 128 -4.39 -10.24 -2.69
CA ASN A 128 -3.32 -10.40 -3.69
C ASN A 128 -3.78 -11.12 -4.96
N PHE A 129 -4.57 -12.17 -4.82
CA PHE A 129 -5.06 -12.99 -5.93
C PHE A 129 -6.41 -12.52 -6.49
N SER A 130 -6.91 -11.34 -6.08
CA SER A 130 -8.08 -10.76 -6.73
C SER A 130 -7.72 -10.26 -8.15
N ASP A 131 -8.61 -10.48 -9.09
CA ASP A 131 -8.38 -10.25 -10.51
C ASP A 131 -7.95 -8.79 -10.80
N THR A 132 -8.75 -7.82 -10.35
CA THR A 132 -8.48 -6.40 -10.57
C THR A 132 -7.16 -5.94 -9.96
N PHE A 133 -6.82 -6.43 -8.75
CA PHE A 133 -5.58 -6.04 -8.09
C PHE A 133 -4.37 -6.64 -8.81
N TRP A 134 -4.44 -7.92 -9.20
CA TRP A 134 -3.39 -8.58 -9.97
C TRP A 134 -3.13 -7.87 -11.29
N PHE A 135 -4.19 -7.52 -12.03
CA PHE A 135 -4.08 -6.85 -13.32
C PHE A 135 -3.26 -5.56 -13.21
N ASN A 136 -3.55 -4.70 -12.22
CA ASN A 136 -2.81 -3.47 -11.99
C ASN A 136 -1.37 -3.70 -11.50
N GLY A 137 -1.10 -4.83 -10.86
CA GLY A 137 0.23 -5.16 -10.32
C GLY A 137 1.25 -5.61 -11.35
N VAL A 138 0.82 -5.96 -12.56
CA VAL A 138 1.70 -6.53 -13.60
C VAL A 138 1.97 -5.58 -14.78
N GLU A 139 1.47 -4.35 -14.70
CA GLU A 139 1.60 -3.34 -15.77
C GLU A 139 1.96 -1.95 -15.22
N SER A 140 2.51 -1.08 -16.08
CA SER A 140 3.02 0.24 -15.71
C SER A 140 1.92 1.29 -15.67
N GLU A 141 0.97 1.11 -14.75
CA GLU A 141 -0.07 2.08 -14.46
C GLU A 141 0.16 2.80 -13.13
N VAL A 142 -0.38 4.00 -13.02
CA VAL A 142 -0.25 4.83 -11.81
C VAL A 142 -1.01 4.26 -10.61
N TYR A 143 -1.96 3.33 -10.85
CA TYR A 143 -2.88 2.84 -9.82
C TYR A 143 -2.18 2.02 -8.74
N ALA A 144 -1.25 1.12 -9.08
CA ALA A 144 -0.47 0.37 -8.10
C ALA A 144 0.29 1.31 -7.15
N SER A 145 1.00 2.30 -7.71
CA SER A 145 1.74 3.30 -6.92
C SER A 145 0.80 4.18 -6.09
N SER A 146 -0.35 4.58 -6.63
CA SER A 146 -1.35 5.37 -5.90
C SER A 146 -1.95 4.58 -4.73
N ASN A 147 -2.29 3.31 -4.95
CA ASN A 147 -2.82 2.41 -3.92
C ASN A 147 -1.78 2.17 -2.81
N LEU A 148 -0.49 2.16 -3.12
CA LEU A 148 0.56 2.10 -2.11
C LEU A 148 0.50 3.30 -1.16
N PHE A 149 0.30 4.52 -1.68
CA PHE A 149 0.09 5.70 -0.83
C PHE A 149 -1.17 5.57 0.03
N VAL A 150 -2.28 5.09 -0.54
CA VAL A 150 -3.52 4.84 0.21
C VAL A 150 -3.28 3.85 1.36
N ALA A 151 -2.63 2.71 1.09
CA ALA A 151 -2.34 1.70 2.10
C ALA A 151 -1.40 2.23 3.20
N LEU A 152 -0.36 3.00 2.83
CA LEU A 152 0.55 3.65 3.78
C LEU A 152 -0.19 4.65 4.67
N ILE A 153 -1.04 5.49 4.09
CA ILE A 153 -1.83 6.48 4.83
C ILE A 153 -2.77 5.79 5.81
N ILE A 154 -3.49 4.73 5.38
CA ILE A 154 -4.37 3.95 6.27
C ILE A 154 -3.57 3.30 7.40
N TYR A 155 -2.42 2.72 7.10
CA TYR A 155 -1.54 2.15 8.11
C TYR A 155 -1.10 3.19 9.14
N LEU A 156 -0.70 4.38 8.69
CA LEU A 156 -0.30 5.49 9.57
C LEU A 156 -1.48 6.04 10.38
N MET A 157 -2.68 6.08 9.83
CA MET A 157 -3.90 6.43 10.57
C MET A 157 -4.12 5.47 11.74
N MET A 158 -3.94 4.18 11.52
CA MET A 158 -4.05 3.18 12.59
C MET A 158 -2.95 3.38 13.64
N ARG A 159 -1.71 3.62 13.21
CA ARG A 159 -0.59 3.94 14.13
C ARG A 159 -0.85 5.18 14.95
N TRP A 160 -1.39 6.25 14.31
CA TRP A 160 -1.79 7.44 15.01
C TRP A 160 -2.87 7.15 16.07
N ASN A 161 -3.89 6.39 15.72
CA ASN A 161 -4.98 6.04 16.65
C ASN A 161 -4.49 5.23 17.86
N GLU A 162 -3.52 4.33 17.67
CA GLU A 162 -2.89 3.57 18.74
C GLU A 162 -2.05 4.44 19.68
N GLU A 163 -1.45 5.50 19.17
CA GLU A 163 -0.52 6.38 19.89
C GLU A 163 -1.14 7.73 20.29
N ALA A 164 -2.43 7.96 19.99
CA ALA A 164 -3.07 9.28 20.08
C ALA A 164 -3.04 9.94 21.48
N ASP A 165 -2.89 9.14 22.54
CA ASP A 165 -2.79 9.64 23.92
C ASP A 165 -1.32 9.84 24.36
N ASN A 166 -0.34 9.48 23.54
CA ASN A 166 1.08 9.61 23.83
C ASN A 166 1.66 10.93 23.29
N PRO A 167 2.62 11.57 23.97
CA PRO A 167 3.31 12.74 23.44
C PRO A 167 3.99 12.44 22.09
N GLY A 168 3.90 13.36 21.13
CA GLY A 168 4.54 13.23 19.82
C GLY A 168 3.76 12.38 18.80
N HIS A 169 2.49 12.09 19.08
CA HIS A 169 1.60 11.41 18.14
C HIS A 169 1.37 12.21 16.84
N GLU A 170 1.52 13.55 16.90
CA GLU A 170 1.33 14.47 15.77
C GLU A 170 2.24 14.16 14.58
N LYS A 171 3.38 13.53 14.81
CA LYS A 171 4.31 13.09 13.76
C LYS A 171 3.61 12.22 12.70
N TYR A 172 2.65 11.38 13.10
CA TYR A 172 1.89 10.56 12.15
C TYR A 172 0.97 11.41 11.27
N LEU A 173 0.30 12.43 11.85
CA LEU A 173 -0.56 13.32 11.09
C LEU A 173 0.23 14.19 10.12
N LEU A 174 1.41 14.66 10.52
CA LEU A 174 2.32 15.40 9.65
C LEU A 174 2.81 14.53 8.50
N LEU A 175 3.17 13.29 8.78
CA LEU A 175 3.60 12.35 7.75
C LEU A 175 2.45 12.00 6.80
N ILE A 176 1.22 11.80 7.30
CA ILE A 176 0.03 11.57 6.48
C ILE A 176 -0.20 12.78 5.54
N ALA A 177 -0.17 14.00 6.08
CA ALA A 177 -0.34 15.22 5.27
C ALA A 177 0.74 15.32 4.17
N TYR A 178 1.99 15.03 4.50
CA TYR A 178 3.09 14.98 3.54
C TYR A 178 2.86 13.93 2.44
N LEU A 179 2.46 12.70 2.83
CA LEU A 179 2.19 11.62 1.87
C LEU A 179 1.00 11.93 0.97
N ILE A 180 -0.06 12.56 1.48
CA ILE A 180 -1.19 13.02 0.67
C ILE A 180 -0.71 14.04 -0.37
N GLY A 181 0.09 15.03 0.04
CA GLY A 181 0.68 16.01 -0.87
C GLY A 181 1.59 15.35 -1.92
N LEU A 182 2.47 14.44 -1.50
CA LEU A 182 3.39 13.74 -2.38
C LEU A 182 2.66 12.84 -3.39
N SER A 183 1.60 12.18 -2.97
CA SER A 183 0.81 11.25 -3.80
C SER A 183 0.07 11.94 -4.95
N THR A 184 -0.17 13.25 -4.87
CA THR A 184 -0.74 14.02 -6.00
C THR A 184 0.19 14.02 -7.22
N GLY A 185 1.48 13.80 -7.02
CA GLY A 185 2.46 13.59 -8.09
C GLY A 185 2.42 12.18 -8.72
N VAL A 186 1.54 11.30 -8.22
CA VAL A 186 1.23 9.98 -8.82
C VAL A 186 -0.17 9.99 -9.38
N HIS A 187 -1.17 10.13 -8.51
CA HIS A 187 -2.58 10.17 -8.88
C HIS A 187 -3.42 10.79 -7.75
N LEU A 188 -4.55 11.44 -8.09
CA LEU A 188 -5.40 12.14 -7.11
C LEU A 188 -6.22 11.22 -6.20
N LEU A 189 -6.25 9.91 -6.46
CA LEU A 189 -7.08 8.95 -5.71
C LEU A 189 -6.80 8.97 -4.20
N SER A 190 -5.56 9.13 -3.79
CA SER A 190 -5.16 9.16 -2.37
C SER A 190 -5.72 10.36 -1.58
N ILE A 191 -6.17 11.43 -2.25
CA ILE A 191 -6.85 12.55 -1.59
C ILE A 191 -8.15 12.07 -0.90
N LEU A 192 -8.79 11.04 -1.41
CA LEU A 192 -10.01 10.48 -0.80
C LEU A 192 -9.77 9.95 0.62
N THR A 193 -8.54 9.64 0.98
CA THR A 193 -8.18 9.22 2.35
C THR A 193 -8.39 10.33 3.39
N ILE A 194 -8.48 11.61 2.97
CA ILE A 194 -8.76 12.74 3.86
C ILE A 194 -10.10 12.53 4.58
N PHE A 195 -11.11 12.02 3.90
CA PHE A 195 -12.42 11.77 4.53
C PHE A 195 -12.28 10.76 5.68
N SER A 196 -11.57 9.66 5.45
CA SER A 196 -11.31 8.64 6.48
C SER A 196 -10.50 9.21 7.64
N LEU A 197 -9.49 10.05 7.36
CA LEU A 197 -8.68 10.72 8.37
C LEU A 197 -9.53 11.65 9.24
N VAL A 198 -10.37 12.48 8.64
CA VAL A 198 -11.26 13.40 9.34
C VAL A 198 -12.20 12.63 10.26
N TYR A 199 -12.83 11.54 9.78
CA TYR A 199 -13.70 10.71 10.60
C TYR A 199 -12.93 10.07 11.76
N LEU A 200 -11.75 9.51 11.52
CA LEU A 200 -10.94 8.87 12.55
C LEU A 200 -10.58 9.87 13.66
N VAL A 201 -10.11 11.07 13.29
CA VAL A 201 -9.74 12.13 14.25
C VAL A 201 -10.99 12.63 15.01
N TYR A 202 -12.10 12.80 14.29
CA TYR A 202 -13.35 13.24 14.92
C TYR A 202 -13.83 12.24 15.97
N PHE A 203 -13.97 10.96 15.62
CA PHE A 203 -14.45 9.93 16.56
C PHE A 203 -13.47 9.66 17.71
N ARG A 204 -12.19 9.92 17.53
CA ARG A 204 -11.21 9.83 18.61
C ARG A 204 -11.35 10.99 19.61
N LYS A 205 -11.69 12.19 19.12
CA LYS A 205 -11.73 13.42 19.92
C LYS A 205 -13.10 13.70 20.55
N TYR A 206 -14.18 13.29 19.91
CA TYR A 206 -15.55 13.62 20.32
C TYR A 206 -16.36 12.35 20.60
N GLN A 207 -17.04 12.32 21.74
CA GLN A 207 -18.02 11.29 22.05
C GLN A 207 -19.35 11.60 21.34
N ILE A 208 -19.83 10.67 20.54
CA ILE A 208 -21.15 10.79 19.91
C ILE A 208 -22.19 10.44 20.97
N LYS A 209 -23.04 11.40 21.34
CA LYS A 209 -24.26 11.10 22.07
C LYS A 209 -25.25 10.48 21.10
N PRO A 210 -25.83 9.29 21.40
CA PRO A 210 -26.89 8.76 20.57
C PRO A 210 -28.02 9.78 20.51
N VAL A 211 -28.49 10.09 19.29
CA VAL A 211 -29.65 10.94 19.11
C VAL A 211 -30.83 10.14 19.67
N SER A 212 -31.38 10.60 20.79
CA SER A 212 -32.66 10.07 21.30
C SER A 212 -33.77 10.56 20.39
N PHE A 213 -34.33 9.63 19.63
CA PHE A 213 -35.58 9.88 18.86
C PHE A 213 -36.75 9.90 19.84
#